data_07d654525cbec8e4845a58c88e2bfc14
#
_entry.id   07d654525cbec8e4845a58c88e2bfc14
#
_cell.length_a   1.000
_cell.length_b   1.000
_cell.length_c   1.000
_cell.angle_alpha   90.00
_cell.angle_beta   90.00
_cell.angle_gamma   90.00
#
_symmetry.space_group_name_H-M   'P 1'
#
loop_
_entity.id
_entity.type
_entity.pdbx_description
1 polymer ?
#
loop_
_entity_poly.entity_id
_entity_poly.type
_entity_poly.pdbx_seq_one_letter_code
_entity_poly.pdbx_strand_id
1 'polypeptide(L)'
;MRLLAALLVALPSAASAETVLAARTMRAQTIVTAQDVVVKDVEVEGALSDVNEIIGMETRIALYAGRPIRPGDVGPPAIVERNQIVSLVFEQGGIAIFSEGRALARGGAGDFIRVMNLASRITVSGRVRPDGRISVSN
;
A
#
# COMPACT_ATOMS: atom_id res chain seq x y z
N MET A 1 58.95 14.89 25.84
CA MET A 1 57.98 14.62 24.80
C MET A 1 56.67 14.17 25.47
N ARG A 2 55.67 15.05 25.49
CA ARG A 2 54.36 14.77 26.06
C ARG A 2 53.38 14.43 24.91
N LEU A 3 53.05 13.16 24.81
CA LEU A 3 52.03 12.70 23.88
C LEU A 3 50.63 13.01 24.49
N LEU A 4 49.97 14.02 23.95
CA LEU A 4 48.56 14.28 24.21
C LEU A 4 47.72 13.31 23.36
N ALA A 5 47.18 12.26 23.99
CA ALA A 5 46.20 11.40 23.37
C ALA A 5 44.85 12.13 23.37
N ALA A 6 44.45 12.61 22.22
CA ALA A 6 43.09 13.15 22.02
C ALA A 6 42.08 12.01 22.03
N LEU A 7 41.34 11.88 23.14
CA LEU A 7 40.20 10.96 23.27
C LEU A 7 39.02 11.51 22.47
N LEU A 8 38.81 10.98 21.27
CA LEU A 8 37.64 11.30 20.41
C LEU A 8 36.41 10.60 21.03
N VAL A 9 35.62 11.36 21.79
CA VAL A 9 34.34 10.88 22.32
C VAL A 9 33.34 10.90 21.15
N ALA A 10 33.07 9.74 20.59
CA ALA A 10 31.97 9.56 19.66
C ALA A 10 30.64 9.63 20.45
N LEU A 11 29.94 10.76 20.33
CA LEU A 11 28.58 10.91 20.83
C LEU A 11 27.67 10.00 20.01
N PRO A 12 26.91 9.08 20.62
CA PRO A 12 25.89 8.34 19.90
C PRO A 12 24.84 9.35 19.43
N SER A 13 24.64 9.49 18.10
CA SER A 13 23.46 10.12 17.55
C SER A 13 22.24 9.31 18.01
N ALA A 14 21.45 9.87 18.91
CA ALA A 14 20.14 9.35 19.21
C ALA A 14 19.32 9.44 17.92
N ALA A 15 19.15 8.33 17.22
CA ALA A 15 18.18 8.23 16.16
C ALA A 15 16.80 8.45 16.77
N SER A 16 16.21 9.61 16.56
CA SER A 16 14.83 9.88 16.94
C SER A 16 13.95 8.98 16.08
N ALA A 17 13.28 8.03 16.69
CA ALA A 17 12.33 7.17 16.01
C ALA A 17 11.00 7.93 15.90
N GLU A 18 10.67 8.34 14.68
CA GLU A 18 9.41 9.00 14.38
C GLU A 18 8.36 7.98 13.97
N THR A 19 7.12 8.20 14.37
CA THR A 19 5.98 7.35 14.00
C THR A 19 4.84 8.21 13.47
N VAL A 20 4.26 7.78 12.36
CA VAL A 20 3.07 8.42 11.79
C VAL A 20 1.81 7.86 12.45
N LEU A 21 0.99 8.76 12.98
CA LEU A 21 -0.27 8.46 13.62
C LEU A 21 -1.42 9.07 12.82
N ALA A 22 -2.60 8.45 12.89
CA ALA A 22 -3.82 9.08 12.39
C ALA A 22 -4.18 10.30 13.25
N ALA A 23 -4.30 11.47 12.64
CA ALA A 23 -4.70 12.70 13.33
C ALA A 23 -6.20 12.75 13.64
N ARG A 24 -7.00 12.04 12.83
CA ARG A 24 -8.46 11.91 13.01
C ARG A 24 -8.90 10.49 12.61
N THR A 25 -10.12 10.17 13.00
CA THR A 25 -10.74 8.90 12.57
C THR A 25 -11.07 8.96 11.09
N MET A 26 -10.59 7.98 10.33
CA MET A 26 -10.85 7.78 8.91
C MET A 26 -11.55 6.45 8.68
N ARG A 27 -12.53 6.44 7.79
CA ARG A 27 -13.16 5.18 7.36
C ARG A 27 -12.25 4.46 6.36
N ALA A 28 -12.48 3.16 6.18
CA ALA A 28 -11.89 2.43 5.07
C ALA A 28 -12.24 3.11 3.73
N GLN A 29 -11.37 2.95 2.73
CA GLN A 29 -11.52 3.55 1.39
C GLN A 29 -11.46 5.09 1.38
N THR A 30 -10.74 5.68 2.32
CA THR A 30 -10.48 7.13 2.38
C THR A 30 -9.08 7.41 1.85
N ILE A 31 -8.95 8.39 0.95
CA ILE A 31 -7.63 8.87 0.51
C ILE A 31 -7.01 9.72 1.62
N VAL A 32 -5.81 9.35 2.04
CA VAL A 32 -5.10 10.03 3.12
C VAL A 32 -4.48 11.33 2.61
N THR A 33 -4.74 12.40 3.32
CA THR A 33 -4.16 13.72 3.06
C THR A 33 -3.20 14.12 4.19
N ALA A 34 -2.42 15.18 3.96
CA ALA A 34 -1.49 15.69 4.97
C ALA A 34 -2.16 16.10 6.29
N GLN A 35 -3.45 16.46 6.25
CA GLN A 35 -4.24 16.84 7.45
C GLN A 35 -4.72 15.65 8.27
N ASP A 36 -4.65 14.45 7.70
CA ASP A 36 -5.15 13.22 8.30
C ASP A 36 -4.12 12.50 9.16
N VAL A 37 -2.87 12.94 9.09
CA VAL A 37 -1.72 12.30 9.73
C VAL A 37 -0.91 13.29 10.56
N VAL A 38 -0.27 12.78 11.59
CA VAL A 38 0.65 13.52 12.46
C VAL A 38 1.86 12.66 12.78
N VAL A 39 3.04 13.26 12.78
CA VAL A 39 4.28 12.60 13.19
C VAL A 39 4.54 12.87 14.66
N LYS A 40 4.91 11.83 15.40
CA LYS A 40 5.33 11.95 16.80
C LYS A 40 6.65 11.22 17.04
N ASP A 41 7.46 11.78 17.93
CA ASP A 41 8.72 11.18 18.41
C ASP A 41 8.43 10.03 19.37
N VAL A 42 7.87 8.96 18.85
CA VAL A 42 7.55 7.72 19.58
C VAL A 42 7.89 6.56 18.68
N GLU A 43 8.63 5.60 19.19
CA GLU A 43 8.91 4.37 18.49
C GLU A 43 7.75 3.38 18.69
N VAL A 44 7.12 2.98 17.59
CA VAL A 44 6.10 1.92 17.58
C VAL A 44 6.52 0.89 16.54
N GLU A 45 6.76 -0.32 17.02
CA GLU A 45 7.20 -1.42 16.18
C GLU A 45 6.18 -1.71 15.06
N GLY A 46 6.69 -1.77 13.82
CA GLY A 46 5.88 -2.05 12.63
C GLY A 46 5.05 -0.87 12.12
N ALA A 47 5.14 0.31 12.73
CA ALA A 47 4.48 1.52 12.24
C ALA A 47 5.32 2.22 11.16
N LEU A 48 4.64 2.93 10.25
CA LEU A 48 5.28 3.78 9.26
C LEU A 48 5.89 5.03 9.90
N SER A 49 7.02 5.46 9.39
CA SER A 49 7.75 6.64 9.88
C SER A 49 7.76 7.80 8.88
N ASP A 50 7.54 7.53 7.59
CA ASP A 50 7.53 8.55 6.54
C ASP A 50 6.10 8.89 6.12
N VAL A 51 5.71 10.14 6.33
CA VAL A 51 4.42 10.69 5.91
C VAL A 51 4.24 10.62 4.39
N ASN A 52 5.32 10.78 3.62
CA ASN A 52 5.26 10.76 2.16
C ASN A 52 4.85 9.39 1.59
N GLU A 53 5.10 8.31 2.32
CA GLU A 53 4.65 6.97 1.93
C GLU A 53 3.14 6.76 2.13
N ILE A 54 2.48 7.65 2.87
CA ILE A 54 1.08 7.51 3.28
C ILE A 54 0.17 8.49 2.55
N ILE A 55 0.64 9.71 2.31
CA ILE A 55 -0.16 10.73 1.60
C ILE A 55 -0.49 10.26 0.19
N GLY A 56 -1.77 10.33 -0.17
CA GLY A 56 -2.27 9.85 -1.46
C GLY A 56 -2.59 8.36 -1.51
N MET A 57 -2.26 7.61 -0.44
CA MET A 57 -2.68 6.23 -0.29
C MET A 57 -4.15 6.15 0.16
N GLU A 58 -4.76 5.02 -0.03
CA GLU A 58 -6.12 4.73 0.41
C GLU A 58 -6.11 3.82 1.64
N THR A 59 -6.92 4.16 2.64
CA THR A 59 -7.08 3.32 3.83
C THR A 59 -7.79 2.01 3.47
N ARG A 60 -7.22 0.88 3.88
CA ARG A 60 -7.81 -0.46 3.70
C ARG A 60 -8.76 -0.83 4.82
N ILE A 61 -8.53 -0.26 5.99
CA ILE A 61 -9.34 -0.45 7.21
C ILE A 61 -9.72 0.90 7.80
N ALA A 62 -10.64 0.90 8.74
CA ALA A 62 -10.92 2.10 9.54
C ALA A 62 -9.73 2.40 10.46
N LEU A 63 -9.23 3.64 10.41
CA LEU A 63 -8.18 4.14 11.27
C LEU A 63 -8.75 5.11 12.28
N TYR A 64 -8.46 4.89 13.55
CA TYR A 64 -8.93 5.74 14.64
C TYR A 64 -7.88 6.78 15.01
N ALA A 65 -8.33 7.96 15.38
CA ALA A 65 -7.46 9.04 15.84
C ALA A 65 -6.47 8.56 16.91
N GLY A 66 -5.20 8.95 16.76
CA GLY A 66 -4.12 8.60 17.68
C GLY A 66 -3.50 7.20 17.46
N ARG A 67 -4.02 6.38 16.54
CA ARG A 67 -3.44 5.07 16.24
C ARG A 67 -2.27 5.19 15.26
N PRO A 68 -1.18 4.43 15.49
CA PRO A 68 -0.09 4.30 14.53
C PRO A 68 -0.58 3.67 13.22
N ILE A 69 -0.10 4.20 12.10
CA ILE A 69 -0.42 3.68 10.77
C ILE A 69 0.64 2.66 10.38
N ARG A 70 0.21 1.49 9.96
CA ARG A 70 1.07 0.37 9.53
C ARG A 70 1.00 0.18 8.01
N PRO A 71 2.01 -0.46 7.39
CA PRO A 71 2.02 -0.68 5.94
C PRO A 71 0.76 -1.38 5.40
N GLY A 72 0.19 -2.32 6.16
CA GLY A 72 -1.03 -3.03 5.77
C GLY A 72 -2.34 -2.25 5.89
N ASP A 73 -2.32 -1.10 6.57
CA ASP A 73 -3.51 -0.28 6.83
C ASP A 73 -3.85 0.63 5.65
N VAL A 74 -2.88 0.89 4.79
CA VAL A 74 -2.99 1.74 3.61
C VAL A 74 -2.45 1.03 2.37
N GLY A 75 -2.84 1.47 1.21
CA GLY A 75 -2.36 0.92 -0.05
C GLY A 75 -2.68 1.84 -1.22
N PRO A 76 -2.27 1.47 -2.43
CA PRO A 76 -2.60 2.24 -3.62
C PRO A 76 -4.10 2.45 -3.73
N PRO A 77 -4.55 3.64 -4.18
CA PRO A 77 -5.96 3.89 -4.43
C PRO A 77 -6.55 2.85 -5.38
N ALA A 78 -7.77 2.42 -5.13
CA ALA A 78 -8.42 1.47 -6.01
C ALA A 78 -8.68 2.07 -7.39
N ILE A 79 -8.37 1.31 -8.42
CA ILE A 79 -8.64 1.63 -9.83
C ILE A 79 -9.61 0.62 -10.44
N VAL A 80 -9.90 -0.47 -9.72
CA VAL A 80 -10.89 -1.47 -10.09
C VAL A 80 -11.90 -1.61 -8.96
N GLU A 81 -13.18 -1.48 -9.27
CA GLU A 81 -14.28 -1.64 -8.33
C GLU A 81 -14.90 -3.04 -8.43
N ARG A 82 -15.51 -3.47 -7.32
CA ARG A 82 -16.28 -4.72 -7.32
C ARG A 82 -17.42 -4.67 -8.32
N ASN A 83 -17.62 -5.76 -9.05
CA ASN A 83 -18.58 -5.93 -10.15
C ASN A 83 -18.25 -5.16 -11.44
N GLN A 84 -17.12 -4.47 -11.50
CA GLN A 84 -16.64 -3.83 -12.73
C GLN A 84 -16.24 -4.88 -13.76
N ILE A 85 -16.56 -4.63 -15.03
CA ILE A 85 -16.04 -5.41 -16.15
C ILE A 85 -14.64 -4.95 -16.46
N VAL A 86 -13.71 -5.89 -16.47
CA VAL A 86 -12.27 -5.66 -16.67
C VAL A 86 -11.73 -6.58 -17.75
N SER A 87 -10.64 -6.18 -18.38
CA SER A 87 -9.89 -7.03 -19.31
C SER A 87 -8.92 -7.92 -18.57
N LEU A 88 -9.04 -9.22 -18.76
CA LEU A 88 -8.07 -10.21 -18.31
C LEU A 88 -6.99 -10.38 -19.37
N VAL A 89 -5.74 -10.41 -18.96
CA VAL A 89 -4.59 -10.59 -19.84
C VAL A 89 -3.79 -11.80 -19.39
N PHE A 90 -3.70 -12.78 -20.26
CA PHE A 90 -2.81 -13.95 -20.08
C PHE A 90 -1.62 -13.77 -21.02
N GLU A 91 -0.43 -13.72 -20.47
CA GLU A 91 0.81 -13.63 -21.23
C GLU A 91 1.65 -14.90 -20.97
N GLN A 92 1.89 -15.67 -22.02
CA GLN A 92 2.72 -16.86 -21.96
C GLN A 92 3.43 -17.08 -23.30
N GLY A 93 4.75 -17.26 -23.24
CA GLY A 93 5.56 -17.61 -24.43
C GLY A 93 5.48 -16.58 -25.56
N GLY A 94 5.35 -15.30 -25.27
CA GLY A 94 5.20 -14.23 -26.27
C GLY A 94 3.80 -14.06 -26.84
N ILE A 95 2.84 -14.86 -26.38
CA ILE A 95 1.44 -14.78 -26.78
C ILE A 95 0.65 -14.08 -25.68
N ALA A 96 -0.14 -13.06 -26.04
CA ALA A 96 -1.09 -12.39 -25.15
C ALA A 96 -2.52 -12.77 -25.56
N ILE A 97 -3.27 -13.31 -24.59
CA ILE A 97 -4.69 -13.65 -24.76
C ILE A 97 -5.49 -12.70 -23.91
N PHE A 98 -6.51 -12.10 -24.50
CA PHE A 98 -7.42 -11.17 -23.82
C PHE A 98 -8.80 -11.81 -23.63
N SER A 99 -9.39 -11.58 -22.49
CA SER A 99 -10.75 -12.02 -22.16
C SER A 99 -11.42 -10.99 -21.27
N GLU A 100 -12.73 -10.99 -21.23
CA GLU A 100 -13.48 -10.13 -20.31
C GLU A 100 -13.79 -10.87 -19.02
N GLY A 101 -13.69 -10.16 -17.91
CA GLY A 101 -14.02 -10.67 -16.59
C GLY A 101 -14.80 -9.65 -15.77
N ARG A 102 -15.43 -10.16 -14.71
CA ARG A 102 -16.09 -9.34 -13.69
C ARG A 102 -15.27 -9.38 -12.42
N ALA A 103 -14.81 -8.23 -11.97
CA ALA A 103 -14.07 -8.13 -10.70
C ALA A 103 -14.98 -8.53 -9.53
N LEU A 104 -14.49 -9.43 -8.68
CA LEU A 104 -15.19 -9.89 -7.47
C LEU A 104 -14.73 -9.15 -6.21
N ALA A 105 -13.69 -8.33 -6.35
CA ALA A 105 -13.14 -7.50 -5.28
C ALA A 105 -12.69 -6.16 -5.85
N ARG A 106 -12.49 -5.21 -4.96
CA ARG A 106 -11.90 -3.91 -5.21
C ARG A 106 -10.37 -4.01 -5.13
N GLY A 107 -9.63 -3.25 -5.93
CA GLY A 107 -8.17 -3.25 -5.86
C GLY A 107 -7.52 -2.07 -6.56
N GLY A 108 -6.36 -1.67 -6.02
CA GLY A 108 -5.44 -0.71 -6.62
C GLY A 108 -4.35 -1.38 -7.44
N ALA A 109 -3.52 -0.57 -8.10
CA ALA A 109 -2.40 -1.06 -8.88
C ALA A 109 -1.48 -1.96 -8.04
N GLY A 110 -1.17 -3.15 -8.54
CA GLY A 110 -0.34 -4.14 -7.87
C GLY A 110 -1.09 -5.10 -6.93
N ASP A 111 -2.34 -4.83 -6.59
CA ASP A 111 -3.15 -5.72 -5.77
C ASP A 111 -3.55 -6.99 -6.55
N PHE A 112 -3.67 -8.10 -5.82
CA PHE A 112 -4.27 -9.32 -6.35
C PHE A 112 -5.75 -9.34 -6.03
N ILE A 113 -6.59 -9.50 -7.05
CA ILE A 113 -8.03 -9.63 -6.90
C ILE A 113 -8.56 -10.87 -7.62
N ARG A 114 -9.70 -11.34 -7.16
CA ARG A 114 -10.44 -12.41 -7.84
C ARG A 114 -11.31 -11.82 -8.93
N VAL A 115 -11.30 -12.46 -10.09
CA VAL A 115 -12.09 -12.05 -11.25
C VAL A 115 -12.75 -13.28 -11.85
N MET A 116 -14.03 -13.19 -12.15
CA MET A 116 -14.76 -14.23 -12.87
C MET A 116 -14.67 -13.96 -14.37
N ASN A 117 -14.09 -14.87 -15.13
CA ASN A 117 -14.13 -14.82 -16.59
C ASN A 117 -15.57 -14.96 -17.08
N LEU A 118 -16.03 -14.03 -17.89
CA LEU A 118 -17.43 -13.99 -18.33
C LEU A 118 -17.77 -15.11 -19.33
N ALA A 119 -16.82 -15.57 -20.12
CA ALA A 119 -17.02 -16.62 -21.11
C ALA A 119 -17.06 -18.01 -20.45
N SER A 120 -16.06 -18.34 -19.64
CA SER A 120 -15.92 -19.65 -19.02
C SER A 120 -16.64 -19.79 -17.65
N ARG A 121 -17.00 -18.66 -17.03
CA ARG A 121 -17.54 -18.58 -15.66
C ARG A 121 -16.56 -19.05 -14.58
N ILE A 122 -15.31 -19.27 -14.93
CA ILE A 122 -14.25 -19.66 -14.00
C ILE A 122 -13.72 -18.43 -13.30
N THR A 123 -13.49 -18.53 -12.00
CA THR A 123 -12.86 -17.49 -11.19
C THR A 123 -11.36 -17.70 -11.17
N VAL A 124 -10.63 -16.65 -11.52
CA VAL A 124 -9.17 -16.60 -11.49
C VAL A 124 -8.71 -15.47 -10.58
N SER A 125 -7.48 -15.56 -10.09
CA SER A 125 -6.82 -14.46 -9.38
C SER A 125 -5.80 -13.82 -10.29
N GLY A 126 -5.73 -12.49 -10.27
CA GLY A 126 -4.78 -11.76 -11.08
C GLY A 126 -4.38 -10.46 -10.43
N ARG A 127 -3.26 -9.92 -10.90
CA ARG A 127 -2.71 -8.65 -10.43
C ARG A 127 -3.33 -7.50 -11.21
N VAL A 128 -3.80 -6.49 -10.50
CA VAL A 128 -4.28 -5.25 -11.09
C VAL A 128 -3.11 -4.47 -11.66
N ARG A 129 -3.17 -4.15 -12.95
CA ARG A 129 -2.18 -3.32 -13.64
C ARG A 129 -2.55 -1.84 -13.48
N PRO A 130 -1.58 -0.91 -13.61
CA PRO A 130 -1.87 0.53 -13.55
C PRO A 130 -2.90 1.01 -14.57
N ASP A 131 -3.06 0.31 -15.69
CA ASP A 131 -4.05 0.60 -16.75
C ASP A 131 -5.46 0.01 -16.45
N GLY A 132 -5.65 -0.64 -15.31
CA GLY A 132 -6.92 -1.27 -14.91
C GLY A 132 -7.16 -2.67 -15.47
N ARG A 133 -6.27 -3.19 -16.30
CA ARG A 133 -6.31 -4.59 -16.73
C ARG A 133 -5.84 -5.53 -15.62
N ILE A 134 -6.25 -6.77 -15.71
CA ILE A 134 -5.86 -7.81 -14.74
C ILE A 134 -4.93 -8.80 -15.42
N SER A 135 -3.69 -8.85 -14.95
CA SER A 135 -2.69 -9.80 -15.42
C SER A 135 -2.85 -11.13 -14.66
N VAL A 136 -3.15 -12.18 -15.39
CA VAL A 136 -3.32 -13.53 -14.85
C VAL A 136 -2.11 -14.36 -15.28
N SER A 137 -1.45 -14.97 -14.31
CA SER A 137 -0.37 -15.96 -14.55
C SER A 137 -0.80 -17.33 -14.02
N ASN A 138 -0.36 -18.37 -14.71
CA ASN A 138 -0.46 -19.74 -14.20
C ASN A 138 0.53 -19.97 -13.08
#